data_f31ce5c66bcc4c0330779335096f100f
#
_entry.id   f31ce5c66bcc4c0330779335096f100f
#
_cell.length_a   1.000
_cell.length_b   1.000
_cell.length_c   1.000
_cell.angle_alpha   90.00
_cell.angle_beta   90.00
_cell.angle_gamma   90.00
#
_symmetry.space_group_name_H-M   'P 1'
#
loop_
_entity.id
_entity.type
_entity.pdbx_description
1 polymer ?
#
loop_
_entity_poly.entity_id
_entity_poly.type
_entity_poly.pdbx_seq_one_letter_code
_entity_poly.pdbx_strand_id
1 'polypeptide(L)'
;MKPMSASLVLAASLFIAASAGAAPTLTVLHTFGGSNVGDDPNGLIQASDGNFYGITYLGIGTVFQLTPNGQFTTVFTLPPQNPNRFFYGDYFTSLVEGSDGFLYVTARGSNNNPNPMVFKISKSGSDYQVVLQEAPYSLAAASDGNLYGSDGNGIFRLTTNGTYTLLSSAGSNGFTVESLNRQATDGNFYGTCYSSWYHVCRVATSGQVTAIFEYATGTNGRIPANGILTQGLNGLLYGVAAGGPSDTAFQKVFQLSTSGSYAELYQLSGCTPKTGCSMVLQASDGNLWIAAPTQDAVYSITTSGTLLQTVSFSSQPNADAHPQLLLQAPSGILFGTTGEPNPAYNDVGSVFSINAGLPPR
;
A
#
# COMPACT_ATOMS: atom_id res chain seq x y z
N MET A 1 -41.93 -49.26 43.09
CA MET A 1 -41.78 -47.95 42.46
C MET A 1 -40.57 -47.26 43.05
N LYS A 2 -39.50 -47.13 42.26
CA LYS A 2 -38.27 -46.40 42.66
C LYS A 2 -38.40 -44.98 42.10
N PRO A 3 -38.02 -43.93 42.82
CA PRO A 3 -38.05 -42.56 42.27
C PRO A 3 -36.84 -42.36 41.36
N MET A 4 -37.09 -41.80 40.17
CA MET A 4 -36.08 -41.31 39.25
C MET A 4 -35.57 -39.95 39.76
N SER A 5 -34.28 -39.90 40.07
CA SER A 5 -33.60 -38.67 40.35
C SER A 5 -33.25 -37.94 39.03
N ALA A 6 -33.82 -36.74 38.81
CA ALA A 6 -33.50 -35.86 37.71
C ALA A 6 -32.21 -35.08 38.08
N SER A 7 -31.11 -35.34 37.37
CA SER A 7 -29.90 -34.55 37.46
C SER A 7 -30.05 -33.29 36.64
N LEU A 8 -30.05 -32.14 37.32
CA LEU A 8 -30.06 -30.80 36.69
C LEU A 8 -28.62 -30.51 36.26
N VAL A 9 -28.38 -30.50 34.94
CA VAL A 9 -27.08 -30.06 34.38
C VAL A 9 -27.16 -28.54 34.25
N LEU A 10 -26.48 -27.85 35.15
CA LEU A 10 -26.31 -26.39 35.08
C LEU A 10 -25.23 -26.07 34.03
N ALA A 11 -25.62 -25.61 32.85
CA ALA A 11 -24.71 -25.11 31.84
C ALA A 11 -24.23 -23.70 32.29
N ALA A 12 -23.04 -23.62 32.81
CA ALA A 12 -22.37 -22.33 33.08
C ALA A 12 -21.91 -21.74 31.75
N SER A 13 -22.64 -20.74 31.25
CA SER A 13 -22.21 -19.87 30.15
C SER A 13 -21.08 -18.98 30.66
N LEU A 14 -19.86 -19.29 30.26
CA LEU A 14 -18.71 -18.44 30.49
C LEU A 14 -18.84 -17.19 29.60
N PHE A 15 -19.34 -16.10 30.16
CA PHE A 15 -19.24 -14.79 29.53
C PHE A 15 -17.78 -14.34 29.64
N ILE A 16 -17.01 -14.54 28.56
CA ILE A 16 -15.73 -13.84 28.39
C ILE A 16 -16.10 -12.38 28.14
N ALA A 17 -16.02 -11.55 29.18
CA ALA A 17 -16.07 -10.13 29.00
C ALA A 17 -14.88 -9.73 28.14
N ALA A 18 -15.09 -9.38 26.87
CA ALA A 18 -14.11 -8.71 26.07
C ALA A 18 -13.73 -7.43 26.84
N SER A 19 -12.48 -7.32 27.25
CA SER A 19 -11.95 -6.08 27.80
C SER A 19 -12.15 -5.03 26.70
N ALA A 20 -12.98 -4.03 26.94
CA ALA A 20 -13.08 -2.87 26.08
C ALA A 20 -11.69 -2.21 26.09
N GLY A 21 -10.89 -2.48 25.06
CA GLY A 21 -9.64 -1.78 24.85
C GLY A 21 -9.89 -0.29 24.77
N ALA A 22 -8.91 0.52 25.17
CA ALA A 22 -9.02 1.97 24.99
C ALA A 22 -9.33 2.28 23.52
N ALA A 23 -10.18 3.29 23.29
CA ALA A 23 -10.48 3.72 21.93
C ALA A 23 -9.18 4.10 21.19
N PRO A 24 -9.06 3.76 19.89
CA PRO A 24 -7.89 4.14 19.11
C PRO A 24 -7.64 5.63 19.15
N THR A 25 -6.38 6.03 19.33
CA THR A 25 -5.98 7.44 19.31
C THR A 25 -5.31 7.74 17.96
N LEU A 26 -5.92 8.65 17.20
CA LEU A 26 -5.36 9.21 15.98
C LEU A 26 -4.52 10.44 16.32
N THR A 27 -3.30 10.53 15.77
CA THR A 27 -2.40 11.68 15.91
C THR A 27 -1.84 12.05 14.54
N VAL A 28 -2.02 13.29 14.12
CA VAL A 28 -1.33 13.86 12.96
C VAL A 28 0.09 14.21 13.37
N LEU A 29 1.07 13.66 12.67
CA LEU A 29 2.50 13.81 12.96
C LEU A 29 3.13 14.92 12.13
N HIS A 30 2.70 15.06 10.89
CA HIS A 30 3.16 16.11 9.99
C HIS A 30 2.07 16.40 8.95
N THR A 31 1.83 17.69 8.68
CA THR A 31 0.97 18.15 7.57
C THR A 31 1.87 18.77 6.52
N PHE A 32 1.72 18.33 5.27
CA PHE A 32 2.42 18.91 4.13
C PHE A 32 1.78 20.27 3.80
N GLY A 33 2.42 21.04 2.97
CA GLY A 33 1.92 22.36 2.54
C GLY A 33 3.04 23.39 2.58
N GLY A 34 3.26 23.96 1.44
CA GLY A 34 4.30 24.98 1.24
C GLY A 34 5.07 24.74 -0.05
N SER A 35 5.54 25.80 -0.66
CA SER A 35 6.17 25.80 -1.98
C SER A 35 7.45 24.96 -2.13
N ASN A 36 7.94 24.36 -1.05
CA ASN A 36 9.26 23.68 -1.01
C ASN A 36 9.26 22.26 -0.50
N VAL A 37 8.14 21.65 -0.16
CA VAL A 37 8.09 20.33 0.49
C VAL A 37 7.26 19.29 -0.25
N GLY A 38 6.87 19.51 -1.47
CA GLY A 38 5.98 18.56 -2.16
C GLY A 38 4.68 18.31 -1.37
N ASP A 39 3.65 17.91 -2.07
CA ASP A 39 2.34 17.63 -1.50
C ASP A 39 1.93 16.19 -1.81
N ASP A 40 0.86 15.70 -1.21
CA ASP A 40 0.28 14.38 -1.44
C ASP A 40 1.30 13.24 -1.18
N PRO A 41 1.57 12.91 0.09
CA PRO A 41 2.53 11.85 0.43
C PRO A 41 2.04 10.50 -0.08
N ASN A 42 2.79 9.94 -1.01
CA ASN A 42 2.52 8.67 -1.65
C ASN A 42 3.70 7.70 -1.42
N GLY A 43 3.43 6.59 -0.78
CA GLY A 43 4.47 5.65 -0.40
C GLY A 43 5.06 5.98 0.99
N LEU A 44 5.00 4.98 1.85
CA LEU A 44 5.61 5.00 3.18
C LEU A 44 6.16 3.61 3.47
N ILE A 45 7.41 3.54 3.86
CA ILE A 45 8.06 2.30 4.28
C ILE A 45 8.72 2.50 5.65
N GLN A 46 8.83 1.45 6.43
CA GLN A 46 9.76 1.43 7.54
C GLN A 46 11.07 0.80 7.07
N ALA A 47 12.16 1.54 7.22
CA ALA A 47 13.47 1.09 6.80
C ALA A 47 14.19 0.33 7.93
N SER A 48 15.30 -0.31 7.58
CA SER A 48 16.10 -1.15 8.49
C SER A 48 16.70 -0.40 9.69
N ASP A 49 16.77 0.93 9.62
CA ASP A 49 17.21 1.79 10.74
C ASP A 49 16.06 2.12 11.73
N GLY A 50 14.85 1.60 11.48
CA GLY A 50 13.66 1.79 12.30
C GLY A 50 12.89 3.07 12.01
N ASN A 51 13.42 4.00 11.19
CA ASN A 51 12.70 5.18 10.76
C ASN A 51 11.76 4.89 9.59
N PHE A 52 10.80 5.78 9.39
CA PHE A 52 9.92 5.74 8.24
C PHE A 52 10.45 6.66 7.15
N TYR A 53 10.34 6.23 5.92
CA TYR A 53 10.65 7.03 4.74
C TYR A 53 9.47 7.05 3.80
N GLY A 54 9.19 8.20 3.24
CA GLY A 54 8.10 8.39 2.31
C GLY A 54 8.50 9.31 1.17
N ILE A 55 7.62 9.39 0.19
CA ILE A 55 7.77 10.22 -1.00
C ILE A 55 6.54 11.10 -1.17
N THR A 56 6.71 12.24 -1.81
CA THR A 56 5.58 13.09 -2.23
C THR A 56 5.29 12.91 -3.71
N TYR A 57 4.01 12.97 -4.07
CA TYR A 57 3.55 12.76 -5.43
C TYR A 57 3.39 14.08 -6.20
N LEU A 58 2.89 15.13 -5.55
CA LEU A 58 2.65 16.43 -6.18
C LEU A 58 3.75 17.45 -5.83
N GLY A 59 3.87 18.47 -6.67
CA GLY A 59 4.83 19.56 -6.45
C GLY A 59 6.26 19.18 -6.82
N ILE A 60 7.19 19.43 -5.93
CA ILE A 60 8.59 19.03 -6.07
C ILE A 60 8.74 17.63 -5.45
N GLY A 61 9.13 16.63 -6.23
CA GLY A 61 9.35 15.29 -5.70
C GLY A 61 10.33 15.32 -4.52
N THR A 62 9.87 14.94 -3.35
CA THR A 62 10.70 14.85 -2.13
C THR A 62 10.72 13.44 -1.57
N VAL A 63 11.84 13.08 -0.97
CA VAL A 63 11.96 11.95 -0.06
C VAL A 63 12.05 12.51 1.35
N PHE A 64 11.18 12.07 2.24
CA PHE A 64 11.17 12.51 3.63
C PHE A 64 11.45 11.34 4.58
N GLN A 65 11.93 11.69 5.75
CA GLN A 65 12.07 10.79 6.90
C GLN A 65 11.11 11.22 7.99
N LEU A 66 10.49 10.26 8.64
CA LEU A 66 9.75 10.43 9.88
C LEU A 66 10.30 9.45 10.91
N THR A 67 10.71 9.95 12.07
CA THR A 67 11.10 9.07 13.17
C THR A 67 9.85 8.45 13.83
N PRO A 68 9.98 7.33 14.56
CA PRO A 68 8.87 6.76 15.34
C PRO A 68 8.24 7.73 16.34
N ASN A 69 8.97 8.77 16.72
CA ASN A 69 8.50 9.82 17.64
C ASN A 69 7.85 11.02 16.92
N GLY A 70 7.65 10.92 15.60
CA GLY A 70 6.97 11.95 14.81
C GLY A 70 7.86 13.12 14.35
N GLN A 71 9.19 13.01 14.45
CA GLN A 71 10.10 14.04 13.93
C GLN A 71 10.22 13.89 12.40
N PHE A 72 9.82 14.94 11.68
CA PHE A 72 9.86 15.00 10.23
C PHE A 72 11.14 15.69 9.74
N THR A 73 11.72 15.17 8.64
CA THR A 73 12.87 15.76 7.95
C THR A 73 12.78 15.47 6.46
N THR A 74 12.95 16.48 5.62
CA THR A 74 13.16 16.28 4.18
C THR A 74 14.58 15.76 3.96
N VAL A 75 14.69 14.55 3.43
CA VAL A 75 15.98 13.88 3.15
C VAL A 75 16.54 14.30 1.81
N PHE A 76 15.67 14.41 0.81
CA PHE A 76 16.07 14.72 -0.55
C PHE A 76 14.96 15.45 -1.28
N THR A 77 15.36 16.39 -2.12
CA THR A 77 14.47 17.06 -3.07
C THR A 77 15.09 16.94 -4.45
N LEU A 78 14.32 16.49 -5.42
CA LEU A 78 14.81 16.36 -6.80
C LEU A 78 15.18 17.75 -7.32
N PRO A 79 16.44 17.96 -7.77
CA PRO A 79 16.85 19.25 -8.32
C PRO A 79 15.96 19.61 -9.52
N PRO A 80 15.46 20.86 -9.60
CA PRO A 80 14.65 21.28 -10.73
C PRO A 80 15.49 21.18 -12.02
N GLN A 81 15.02 20.37 -12.95
CA GLN A 81 15.70 20.17 -14.26
C GLN A 81 15.59 21.42 -15.14
N ASN A 82 14.64 22.32 -14.88
CA ASN A 82 14.49 23.60 -15.55
C ASN A 82 14.00 24.68 -14.57
N PRO A 83 14.85 25.67 -14.20
CA PRO A 83 14.50 26.71 -13.22
C PRO A 83 13.37 27.65 -13.65
N ASN A 84 12.96 27.63 -14.92
CA ASN A 84 11.91 28.48 -15.45
C ASN A 84 10.53 27.81 -15.50
N ARG A 85 10.42 26.59 -14.98
CA ARG A 85 9.18 25.83 -15.03
C ARG A 85 8.88 25.22 -13.66
N PHE A 86 8.03 25.87 -12.90
CA PHE A 86 7.29 25.23 -11.80
C PHE A 86 6.26 24.32 -12.44
N PHE A 87 6.46 22.99 -12.40
CA PHE A 87 5.55 22.08 -13.05
C PHE A 87 5.10 20.96 -12.14
N TYR A 88 3.80 20.85 -12.06
CA TYR A 88 3.07 19.63 -11.78
C TYR A 88 3.57 18.52 -12.74
N GLY A 89 4.30 17.52 -12.24
CA GLY A 89 4.56 16.41 -13.12
C GLY A 89 5.80 15.55 -12.95
N ASP A 90 6.74 15.87 -12.08
CA ASP A 90 7.81 14.95 -11.72
C ASP A 90 7.42 14.24 -10.43
N TYR A 91 6.66 13.13 -10.54
CA TYR A 91 6.17 12.44 -9.35
C TYR A 91 7.02 11.23 -9.03
N PHE A 92 7.24 11.04 -7.75
CA PHE A 92 7.75 9.79 -7.24
C PHE A 92 6.59 8.80 -7.10
N THR A 93 6.76 7.59 -7.65
CA THR A 93 5.68 6.60 -7.71
C THR A 93 5.96 5.34 -6.90
N SER A 94 7.21 5.09 -6.53
CA SER A 94 7.60 3.91 -5.76
C SER A 94 8.79 4.23 -4.89
N LEU A 95 8.81 3.66 -3.69
CA LEU A 95 9.89 3.75 -2.73
C LEU A 95 10.12 2.37 -2.13
N VAL A 96 11.35 1.87 -2.22
CA VAL A 96 11.77 0.61 -1.60
C VAL A 96 13.16 0.76 -1.00
N GLU A 97 13.46 0.01 0.07
CA GLU A 97 14.82 -0.13 0.57
C GLU A 97 15.49 -1.33 -0.09
N GLY A 98 16.67 -1.11 -0.68
CA GLY A 98 17.49 -2.17 -1.24
C GLY A 98 18.30 -2.90 -0.17
N SER A 99 18.84 -4.06 -0.53
CA SER A 99 19.69 -4.85 0.36
C SER A 99 21.03 -4.16 0.73
N ASP A 100 21.40 -3.12 -0.01
CA ASP A 100 22.54 -2.25 0.26
C ASP A 100 22.22 -1.12 1.25
N GLY A 101 20.99 -1.06 1.77
CA GLY A 101 20.52 -0.06 2.72
C GLY A 101 20.17 1.30 2.13
N PHE A 102 20.26 1.45 0.81
CA PHE A 102 19.83 2.65 0.09
C PHE A 102 18.33 2.63 -0.17
N LEU A 103 17.75 3.81 -0.27
CA LEU A 103 16.38 4.02 -0.72
C LEU A 103 16.38 4.12 -2.24
N TYR A 104 15.58 3.30 -2.90
CA TYR A 104 15.36 3.31 -4.35
C TYR A 104 14.02 3.97 -4.64
N VAL A 105 14.05 4.99 -5.46
CA VAL A 105 12.88 5.82 -5.80
C VAL A 105 12.67 5.78 -7.30
N THR A 106 11.43 5.52 -7.70
CA THR A 106 11.02 5.66 -9.09
C THR A 106 10.47 7.06 -9.30
N ALA A 107 11.09 7.80 -10.20
CA ALA A 107 10.61 9.10 -10.68
C ALA A 107 10.04 8.94 -12.09
N ARG A 108 8.75 9.23 -12.25
CA ARG A 108 8.13 9.30 -13.58
C ARG A 108 8.37 10.68 -14.18
N GLY A 109 8.84 10.69 -15.42
CA GLY A 109 8.93 11.92 -16.19
C GLY A 109 7.54 12.45 -16.55
N SER A 110 7.42 13.75 -16.61
CA SER A 110 6.25 14.44 -17.15
C SER A 110 6.44 14.77 -18.63
N ASN A 111 5.38 15.27 -19.29
CA ASN A 111 5.48 15.82 -20.65
C ASN A 111 6.52 16.94 -20.77
N ASN A 112 6.97 17.50 -19.65
CA ASN A 112 7.93 18.61 -19.57
C ASN A 112 9.31 18.18 -19.04
N ASN A 113 9.42 16.99 -18.46
CA ASN A 113 10.66 16.35 -18.07
C ASN A 113 10.65 14.90 -18.57
N PRO A 114 11.16 14.64 -19.78
CA PRO A 114 11.07 13.31 -20.40
C PRO A 114 12.07 12.29 -19.85
N ASN A 115 12.66 12.51 -18.66
CA ASN A 115 13.67 11.63 -18.09
C ASN A 115 13.10 10.78 -16.94
N PRO A 116 12.29 9.75 -17.24
CA PRO A 116 11.90 8.77 -16.25
C PRO A 116 13.14 8.03 -15.73
N MET A 117 13.20 7.78 -14.42
CA MET A 117 14.38 7.12 -13.84
C MET A 117 14.06 6.37 -12.54
N VAL A 118 14.93 5.42 -12.22
CA VAL A 118 15.11 4.95 -10.85
C VAL A 118 16.42 5.52 -10.35
N PHE A 119 16.39 6.17 -9.21
CA PHE A 119 17.59 6.58 -8.51
C PHE A 119 17.66 5.93 -7.13
N LYS A 120 18.86 5.82 -6.61
CA LYS A 120 19.08 5.46 -5.21
C LYS A 120 19.66 6.63 -4.44
N ILE A 121 19.32 6.69 -3.16
CA ILE A 121 19.80 7.72 -2.25
C ILE A 121 20.06 7.11 -0.87
N SER A 122 21.12 7.57 -0.21
CA SER A 122 21.36 7.18 1.18
C SER A 122 20.28 7.76 2.10
N LYS A 123 20.08 7.14 3.24
CA LYS A 123 19.12 7.61 4.26
C LYS A 123 19.46 9.00 4.83
N SER A 124 20.70 9.46 4.65
CA SER A 124 21.13 10.83 4.96
C SER A 124 20.88 11.84 3.84
N GLY A 125 20.49 11.38 2.66
CA GLY A 125 20.28 12.23 1.49
C GLY A 125 21.56 12.63 0.73
N SER A 126 22.73 12.13 1.12
CA SER A 126 24.03 12.60 0.57
C SER A 126 24.45 11.90 -0.72
N ASP A 127 24.12 10.61 -0.87
CA ASP A 127 24.67 9.77 -1.94
C ASP A 127 23.60 9.48 -2.99
N TYR A 128 23.40 10.42 -3.90
CA TYR A 128 22.44 10.31 -4.99
C TYR A 128 23.09 9.65 -6.22
N GLN A 129 22.43 8.63 -6.77
CA GLN A 129 22.86 7.97 -8.00
C GLN A 129 21.65 7.51 -8.84
N VAL A 130 21.62 7.87 -10.11
CA VAL A 130 20.67 7.26 -11.07
C VAL A 130 21.16 5.86 -11.41
N VAL A 131 20.30 4.86 -11.25
CA VAL A 131 20.61 3.45 -11.49
C VAL A 131 19.90 2.87 -12.72
N LEU A 132 18.81 3.51 -13.17
CA LEU A 132 18.08 3.14 -14.38
C LEU A 132 17.48 4.40 -15.00
N GLN A 133 17.61 4.58 -16.32
CA GLN A 133 17.06 5.71 -17.09
C GLN A 133 15.66 5.39 -17.64
N GLU A 134 14.86 4.68 -16.88
CA GLU A 134 13.47 4.33 -17.16
C GLU A 134 12.67 4.37 -15.87
N ALA A 135 11.36 4.65 -15.95
CA ALA A 135 10.47 4.56 -14.81
C ALA A 135 9.59 3.32 -14.93
N PRO A 136 9.87 2.28 -14.18
CA PRO A 136 9.02 1.11 -14.13
C PRO A 136 7.63 1.45 -13.55
N TYR A 137 6.64 0.62 -13.87
CA TYR A 137 5.30 0.71 -13.29
C TYR A 137 5.32 0.37 -11.79
N SER A 138 6.23 -0.54 -11.41
CA SER A 138 6.41 -0.97 -10.02
C SER A 138 7.84 -1.42 -9.78
N LEU A 139 8.28 -1.32 -8.51
CA LEU A 139 9.58 -1.80 -8.04
C LEU A 139 9.39 -2.44 -6.67
N ALA A 140 9.95 -3.63 -6.47
CA ALA A 140 9.88 -4.38 -5.23
C ALA A 140 11.23 -4.98 -4.87
N ALA A 141 11.61 -4.93 -3.60
CA ALA A 141 12.81 -5.60 -3.10
C ALA A 141 12.53 -7.09 -2.87
N ALA A 142 13.52 -7.92 -3.16
CA ALA A 142 13.45 -9.37 -3.00
C ALA A 142 14.47 -9.89 -1.98
N SER A 143 14.21 -11.09 -1.48
CA SER A 143 15.04 -11.77 -0.49
C SER A 143 16.42 -12.21 -1.03
N ASP A 144 16.58 -12.25 -2.36
CA ASP A 144 17.86 -12.52 -3.03
C ASP A 144 18.78 -11.29 -3.12
N GLY A 145 18.33 -10.16 -2.56
CA GLY A 145 19.08 -8.91 -2.53
C GLY A 145 18.95 -8.04 -3.77
N ASN A 146 18.18 -8.47 -4.77
CA ASN A 146 17.89 -7.69 -5.97
C ASN A 146 16.55 -6.97 -5.87
N LEU A 147 16.33 -6.07 -6.81
CA LEU A 147 15.04 -5.43 -7.04
C LEU A 147 14.38 -6.05 -8.27
N TYR A 148 13.07 -6.17 -8.23
CA TYR A 148 12.27 -6.66 -9.34
C TYR A 148 11.21 -5.63 -9.69
N GLY A 149 10.90 -5.51 -10.96
CA GLY A 149 9.91 -4.55 -11.43
C GLY A 149 9.25 -4.99 -12.72
N SER A 150 8.24 -4.22 -13.09
CA SER A 150 7.59 -4.30 -14.38
C SER A 150 7.65 -2.94 -15.08
N ASP A 151 7.89 -2.95 -16.37
CA ASP A 151 7.90 -1.78 -17.23
C ASP A 151 7.19 -2.08 -18.57
N GLY A 152 7.25 -1.15 -19.52
CA GLY A 152 6.68 -1.38 -20.86
C GLY A 152 7.33 -2.53 -21.64
N ASN A 153 8.54 -2.94 -21.24
CA ASN A 153 9.28 -4.03 -21.90
C ASN A 153 8.96 -5.40 -21.29
N GLY A 154 8.53 -5.44 -20.02
CA GLY A 154 8.17 -6.69 -19.34
C GLY A 154 8.56 -6.73 -17.87
N ILE A 155 8.95 -7.92 -17.40
CA ILE A 155 9.46 -8.15 -16.03
C ILE A 155 10.98 -8.10 -16.06
N PHE A 156 11.57 -7.33 -15.16
CA PHE A 156 13.01 -7.19 -15.06
C PHE A 156 13.51 -7.44 -13.64
N ARG A 157 14.81 -7.69 -13.56
CA ARG A 157 15.60 -7.66 -12.32
C ARG A 157 16.62 -6.52 -12.41
N LEU A 158 16.74 -5.77 -11.34
CA LEU A 158 17.71 -4.70 -11.17
C LEU A 158 18.58 -5.01 -9.94
N THR A 159 19.87 -5.11 -10.13
CA THR A 159 20.80 -5.29 -9.01
C THR A 159 21.10 -3.96 -8.34
N THR A 160 21.60 -3.97 -7.11
CA THR A 160 21.94 -2.75 -6.36
C THR A 160 23.09 -1.94 -6.99
N ASN A 161 23.88 -2.54 -7.89
CA ASN A 161 24.88 -1.85 -8.68
C ASN A 161 24.37 -1.28 -10.02
N GLY A 162 23.04 -1.39 -10.30
CA GLY A 162 22.42 -0.82 -11.48
C GLY A 162 22.36 -1.75 -12.70
N THR A 163 22.69 -3.05 -12.56
CA THR A 163 22.57 -3.98 -13.68
C THR A 163 21.12 -4.36 -13.91
N TYR A 164 20.57 -3.92 -15.03
CA TYR A 164 19.23 -4.31 -15.52
C TYR A 164 19.27 -5.61 -16.29
N THR A 165 18.33 -6.51 -16.05
CA THR A 165 18.15 -7.76 -16.78
C THR A 165 16.67 -7.97 -17.07
N LEU A 166 16.27 -7.95 -18.34
CA LEU A 166 14.92 -8.35 -18.76
C LEU A 166 14.79 -9.87 -18.57
N LEU A 167 13.81 -10.29 -17.78
CA LEU A 167 13.55 -11.70 -17.46
C LEU A 167 12.47 -12.29 -18.37
N SER A 168 11.44 -11.51 -18.68
CA SER A 168 10.42 -11.89 -19.66
C SER A 168 9.86 -10.64 -20.34
N SER A 169 9.68 -10.71 -21.66
CA SER A 169 9.11 -9.59 -22.42
C SER A 169 7.63 -9.39 -22.12
N ALA A 170 7.15 -8.16 -22.24
CA ALA A 170 5.74 -7.85 -22.08
C ALA A 170 4.88 -8.70 -23.04
N GLY A 171 3.82 -9.27 -22.52
CA GLY A 171 2.93 -10.16 -23.29
C GLY A 171 3.49 -11.55 -23.62
N SER A 172 4.76 -11.86 -23.35
CA SER A 172 5.35 -13.17 -23.67
C SER A 172 4.66 -14.34 -22.92
N ASN A 173 4.12 -14.09 -21.75
CA ASN A 173 3.31 -15.03 -20.97
C ASN A 173 1.80 -14.79 -21.14
N GLY A 174 1.38 -14.00 -22.15
CA GLY A 174 0.00 -13.60 -22.37
C GLY A 174 -0.50 -12.44 -21.50
N PHE A 175 0.36 -11.88 -20.63
CA PHE A 175 0.00 -10.82 -19.68
C PHE A 175 1.00 -9.66 -19.72
N THR A 176 0.47 -8.46 -19.53
CA THR A 176 1.25 -7.27 -19.15
C THR A 176 1.08 -7.04 -17.66
N VAL A 177 2.17 -7.03 -16.90
CA VAL A 177 2.12 -6.81 -15.45
C VAL A 177 2.16 -5.31 -15.18
N GLU A 178 1.15 -4.80 -14.48
CA GLU A 178 1.01 -3.38 -14.16
C GLU A 178 1.53 -3.03 -12.76
N SER A 179 1.43 -3.98 -11.82
CA SER A 179 1.98 -3.80 -10.48
C SER A 179 2.63 -5.08 -9.97
N LEU A 180 3.74 -4.92 -9.28
CA LEU A 180 4.33 -5.93 -8.41
C LEU A 180 4.33 -5.39 -6.99
N ASN A 181 3.75 -6.16 -6.09
CA ASN A 181 3.80 -5.84 -4.67
C ASN A 181 5.03 -6.48 -4.02
N ARG A 182 5.15 -6.29 -2.72
CA ARG A 182 6.22 -6.89 -1.93
C ARG A 182 6.32 -8.39 -2.16
N GLN A 183 7.54 -8.94 -2.19
CA GLN A 183 7.73 -10.39 -2.30
C GLN A 183 7.04 -11.11 -1.14
N ALA A 184 6.27 -12.12 -1.48
CA ALA A 184 5.56 -12.96 -0.52
C ALA A 184 6.48 -14.03 0.10
N THR A 185 6.01 -14.70 1.15
CA THR A 185 6.80 -15.69 1.90
C THR A 185 7.15 -16.93 1.08
N ASP A 186 6.46 -17.19 -0.03
CA ASP A 186 6.75 -18.26 -0.99
C ASP A 186 7.82 -17.89 -2.04
N GLY A 187 8.39 -16.68 -1.93
CA GLY A 187 9.41 -16.18 -2.83
C GLY A 187 8.89 -15.60 -4.15
N ASN A 188 7.57 -15.60 -4.38
CA ASN A 188 6.97 -14.99 -5.56
C ASN A 188 6.48 -13.56 -5.25
N PHE A 189 6.25 -12.80 -6.30
CA PHE A 189 5.54 -11.53 -6.23
C PHE A 189 4.09 -11.74 -6.65
N TYR A 190 3.21 -10.92 -6.08
CA TYR A 190 1.81 -10.88 -6.45
C TYR A 190 1.43 -9.46 -6.82
N GLY A 191 0.60 -9.32 -7.84
CA GLY A 191 0.20 -8.02 -8.32
C GLY A 191 -0.90 -8.11 -9.35
N THR A 192 -1.12 -7.02 -10.07
CA THR A 192 -2.11 -6.97 -11.13
C THR A 192 -1.45 -7.13 -12.48
N CYS A 193 -2.12 -7.86 -13.33
CA CYS A 193 -1.73 -7.98 -14.73
C CYS A 193 -2.97 -7.91 -15.62
N TYR A 194 -2.74 -7.57 -16.85
CA TYR A 194 -3.75 -7.36 -17.88
C TYR A 194 -3.47 -8.26 -19.09
N SER A 195 -4.54 -8.87 -19.61
CA SER A 195 -4.58 -9.49 -20.95
C SER A 195 -5.75 -8.85 -21.71
N SER A 196 -6.82 -9.58 -21.95
CA SER A 196 -8.11 -8.99 -22.36
C SER A 196 -8.89 -8.43 -21.14
N TRP A 197 -8.53 -8.88 -19.93
CA TRP A 197 -9.14 -8.53 -18.64
C TRP A 197 -8.07 -8.35 -17.57
N TYR A 198 -8.46 -7.78 -16.44
CA TYR A 198 -7.60 -7.69 -15.26
C TYR A 198 -7.57 -9.00 -14.48
N HIS A 199 -6.37 -9.35 -14.02
CA HIS A 199 -6.11 -10.53 -13.21
C HIS A 199 -5.27 -10.18 -11.98
N VAL A 200 -5.35 -11.01 -10.96
CA VAL A 200 -4.25 -11.14 -10.00
C VAL A 200 -3.27 -12.15 -10.55
N CYS A 201 -2.02 -11.74 -10.64
CA CYS A 201 -0.94 -12.57 -11.13
C CYS A 201 0.10 -12.88 -10.05
N ARG A 202 0.61 -14.10 -10.13
CA ARG A 202 1.85 -14.51 -9.48
C ARG A 202 3.00 -14.34 -10.47
N VAL A 203 4.07 -13.69 -10.03
CA VAL A 203 5.30 -13.47 -10.81
C VAL A 203 6.47 -14.09 -10.06
N ALA A 204 7.11 -15.09 -10.68
CA ALA A 204 8.30 -15.73 -10.12
C ALA A 204 9.56 -14.86 -10.36
N THR A 205 10.61 -15.07 -9.57
CA THR A 205 11.92 -14.42 -9.77
C THR A 205 12.60 -14.78 -11.10
N SER A 206 12.12 -15.82 -11.77
CA SER A 206 12.51 -16.15 -13.15
C SER A 206 11.84 -15.27 -14.22
N GLY A 207 10.86 -14.45 -13.85
CA GLY A 207 10.05 -13.64 -14.77
C GLY A 207 8.80 -14.36 -15.29
N GLN A 208 8.52 -15.59 -14.85
CA GLN A 208 7.30 -16.30 -15.25
C GLN A 208 6.09 -15.66 -14.59
N VAL A 209 5.08 -15.33 -15.41
CA VAL A 209 3.79 -14.78 -14.99
C VAL A 209 2.73 -15.85 -15.07
N THR A 210 1.91 -15.97 -14.04
CA THR A 210 0.78 -16.90 -13.97
C THR A 210 -0.43 -16.17 -13.39
N ALA A 211 -1.53 -16.08 -14.12
CA ALA A 211 -2.78 -15.60 -13.58
C ALA A 211 -3.31 -16.61 -12.55
N ILE A 212 -3.64 -16.13 -11.35
CA ILE A 212 -4.22 -16.95 -10.27
C ILE A 212 -5.69 -16.62 -10.02
N PHE A 213 -6.14 -15.44 -10.43
CA PHE A 213 -7.53 -15.04 -10.33
C PHE A 213 -7.89 -14.06 -11.44
N GLU A 214 -9.05 -14.26 -12.07
CA GLU A 214 -9.59 -13.39 -13.11
C GLU A 214 -10.78 -12.60 -12.56
N TYR A 215 -10.76 -11.29 -12.75
CA TYR A 215 -11.92 -10.45 -12.45
C TYR A 215 -12.85 -10.45 -13.66
N ALA A 216 -13.85 -11.30 -13.61
CA ALA A 216 -14.86 -11.37 -14.65
C ALA A 216 -15.66 -10.05 -14.74
N THR A 217 -15.87 -9.57 -15.96
CA THR A 217 -16.72 -8.41 -16.20
C THR A 217 -18.14 -8.70 -15.74
N GLY A 218 -18.62 -7.93 -14.77
CA GLY A 218 -20.03 -7.88 -14.38
C GLY A 218 -20.38 -8.37 -12.98
N THR A 219 -19.57 -9.16 -12.30
CA THR A 219 -19.95 -9.71 -10.99
C THR A 219 -18.97 -9.43 -9.86
N ASN A 220 -17.68 -9.42 -10.10
CA ASN A 220 -16.67 -9.35 -9.03
C ASN A 220 -15.92 -8.01 -8.91
N GLY A 221 -16.29 -7.01 -9.70
CA GLY A 221 -15.65 -5.71 -9.66
C GLY A 221 -14.39 -5.60 -10.53
N ARG A 222 -13.77 -4.44 -10.50
CA ARG A 222 -12.46 -4.15 -11.09
C ARG A 222 -11.42 -4.10 -9.99
N ILE A 223 -10.24 -4.67 -10.24
CA ILE A 223 -9.10 -4.34 -9.38
C ILE A 223 -8.85 -2.85 -9.51
N PRO A 224 -8.60 -2.13 -8.41
CA PRO A 224 -8.11 -0.77 -8.48
C PRO A 224 -6.83 -0.71 -9.32
N ALA A 225 -6.66 0.35 -10.08
CA ALA A 225 -5.46 0.59 -10.86
C ALA A 225 -4.16 0.55 -10.03
N ASN A 226 -4.26 0.68 -8.71
CA ASN A 226 -3.12 0.62 -7.78
C ASN A 226 -2.77 -0.80 -7.34
N GLY A 227 -3.63 -1.79 -7.60
CA GLY A 227 -3.36 -3.24 -7.45
C GLY A 227 -2.65 -3.68 -6.17
N ILE A 228 -2.79 -2.93 -5.07
CA ILE A 228 -2.05 -3.20 -3.83
C ILE A 228 -2.63 -4.45 -3.18
N LEU A 229 -1.80 -5.49 -3.13
CA LEU A 229 -2.06 -6.72 -2.41
C LEU A 229 -1.11 -6.82 -1.23
N THR A 230 -1.64 -7.18 -0.07
CA THR A 230 -0.85 -7.42 1.13
C THR A 230 -0.97 -8.88 1.52
N GLN A 231 0.16 -9.56 1.75
CA GLN A 231 0.13 -10.90 2.32
C GLN A 231 -0.10 -10.79 3.83
N GLY A 232 -1.09 -11.51 4.31
CA GLY A 232 -1.37 -11.63 5.73
C GLY A 232 -0.51 -12.68 6.43
N LEU A 233 -0.57 -12.68 7.76
CA LEU A 233 0.16 -13.63 8.62
C LEU A 233 -0.26 -15.10 8.39
N ASN A 234 -1.46 -15.32 7.85
CA ASN A 234 -1.99 -16.63 7.47
C ASN A 234 -1.60 -17.06 6.04
N GLY A 235 -0.76 -16.27 5.35
CA GLY A 235 -0.32 -16.56 3.99
C GLY A 235 -1.31 -16.18 2.89
N LEU A 236 -2.54 -15.74 3.22
CA LEU A 236 -3.51 -15.26 2.26
C LEU A 236 -3.13 -13.84 1.78
N LEU A 237 -3.55 -13.52 0.58
CA LEU A 237 -3.46 -12.18 0.02
C LEU A 237 -4.75 -11.43 0.33
N TYR A 238 -4.62 -10.17 0.72
CA TYR A 238 -5.74 -9.27 0.98
C TYR A 238 -5.65 -8.06 0.05
N GLY A 239 -6.79 -7.58 -0.39
CA GLY A 239 -6.87 -6.41 -1.26
C GLY A 239 -8.28 -5.82 -1.28
N VAL A 240 -8.44 -4.76 -2.06
CA VAL A 240 -9.73 -4.12 -2.30
C VAL A 240 -10.02 -4.14 -3.79
N ALA A 241 -11.21 -4.61 -4.16
CA ALA A 241 -11.72 -4.57 -5.51
C ALA A 241 -12.78 -3.46 -5.64
N ALA A 242 -12.71 -2.67 -6.69
CA ALA A 242 -13.78 -1.73 -7.02
C ALA A 242 -15.00 -2.48 -7.59
N GLY A 243 -16.20 -1.94 -7.43
CA GLY A 243 -17.41 -2.50 -8.00
C GLY A 243 -17.34 -2.66 -9.53
N GLY A 244 -18.14 -3.57 -10.07
CA GLY A 244 -18.25 -3.81 -11.51
C GLY A 244 -18.75 -2.61 -12.31
N PRO A 245 -18.84 -2.70 -13.65
CA PRO A 245 -19.24 -1.59 -14.51
C PRO A 245 -20.62 -1.03 -14.21
N SER A 246 -21.49 -1.85 -13.62
CA SER A 246 -22.85 -1.48 -13.18
C SER A 246 -22.93 -1.11 -11.69
N ASP A 247 -21.86 -1.32 -10.91
CA ASP A 247 -21.84 -1.13 -9.46
C ASP A 247 -20.66 -0.24 -9.07
N THR A 248 -20.73 1.02 -9.49
CA THR A 248 -19.68 2.04 -9.25
C THR A 248 -19.68 2.59 -7.82
N ALA A 249 -20.64 2.15 -6.97
CA ALA A 249 -20.87 2.73 -5.66
C ALA A 249 -20.15 2.00 -4.51
N PHE A 250 -19.54 0.82 -4.76
CA PHE A 250 -19.02 -0.01 -3.69
C PHE A 250 -17.62 -0.53 -3.97
N GLN A 251 -16.84 -0.69 -2.92
CA GLN A 251 -15.58 -1.44 -2.92
C GLN A 251 -15.72 -2.65 -2.02
N LYS A 252 -15.05 -3.73 -2.39
CA LYS A 252 -15.07 -4.99 -1.67
C LYS A 252 -13.69 -5.34 -1.17
N VAL A 253 -13.56 -5.48 0.13
CA VAL A 253 -12.38 -6.08 0.73
C VAL A 253 -12.45 -7.58 0.50
N PHE A 254 -11.40 -8.17 0.00
CA PHE A 254 -11.35 -9.58 -0.33
C PHE A 254 -10.12 -10.28 0.25
N GLN A 255 -10.20 -11.58 0.35
CA GLN A 255 -9.05 -12.46 0.54
C GLN A 255 -8.90 -13.38 -0.68
N LEU A 256 -7.65 -13.73 -0.98
CA LEU A 256 -7.28 -14.60 -2.09
C LEU A 256 -6.15 -15.53 -1.65
N SER A 257 -6.31 -16.83 -1.86
CA SER A 257 -5.19 -17.75 -1.67
C SER A 257 -4.19 -17.64 -2.83
N THR A 258 -2.95 -18.04 -2.60
CA THR A 258 -1.92 -18.11 -3.65
C THR A 258 -2.24 -19.13 -4.76
N SER A 259 -3.26 -19.98 -4.55
CA SER A 259 -3.83 -20.92 -5.53
C SER A 259 -5.09 -20.41 -6.23
N GLY A 260 -5.59 -19.21 -5.90
CA GLY A 260 -6.71 -18.57 -6.60
C GLY A 260 -8.08 -18.70 -5.92
N SER A 261 -8.17 -19.25 -4.69
CA SER A 261 -9.45 -19.24 -3.95
C SER A 261 -9.77 -17.87 -3.44
N TYR A 262 -10.85 -17.28 -3.94
CA TYR A 262 -11.32 -15.91 -3.65
C TYR A 262 -12.51 -15.92 -2.70
N ALA A 263 -12.55 -14.96 -1.77
CA ALA A 263 -13.72 -14.68 -0.95
C ALA A 263 -13.84 -13.18 -0.63
N GLU A 264 -15.05 -12.66 -0.73
CA GLU A 264 -15.38 -11.31 -0.29
C GLU A 264 -15.56 -11.30 1.23
N LEU A 265 -15.00 -10.28 1.90
CA LEU A 265 -15.02 -10.17 3.35
C LEU A 265 -15.93 -9.03 3.82
N TYR A 266 -15.79 -7.86 3.19
CA TYR A 266 -16.47 -6.66 3.65
C TYR A 266 -16.72 -5.72 2.48
N GLN A 267 -17.86 -5.02 2.53
CA GLN A 267 -18.23 -4.03 1.53
C GLN A 267 -18.11 -2.63 2.12
N LEU A 268 -17.29 -1.79 1.46
CA LEU A 268 -17.17 -0.37 1.77
C LEU A 268 -18.18 0.41 0.92
N SER A 269 -18.99 1.24 1.57
CA SER A 269 -19.96 2.12 0.88
C SER A 269 -19.28 3.41 0.43
N GLY A 270 -19.72 4.01 -0.67
CA GLY A 270 -19.30 5.34 -1.11
C GLY A 270 -17.98 5.45 -1.85
N CYS A 271 -17.25 4.36 -2.05
CA CYS A 271 -16.01 4.37 -2.81
C CYS A 271 -16.28 4.26 -4.32
N THR A 272 -15.75 5.17 -5.10
CA THR A 272 -15.77 5.08 -6.56
C THR A 272 -14.37 4.75 -7.09
N PRO A 273 -14.28 4.12 -8.28
CA PRO A 273 -12.97 3.85 -8.89
C PRO A 273 -12.12 5.10 -9.16
N LYS A 274 -12.73 6.30 -9.08
CA LYS A 274 -12.07 7.58 -9.31
C LYS A 274 -11.40 8.19 -8.08
N THR A 275 -11.83 7.80 -6.88
CA THR A 275 -11.41 8.44 -5.62
C THR A 275 -10.28 7.73 -4.89
N GLY A 276 -9.57 6.86 -5.60
CA GLY A 276 -8.50 6.07 -4.99
C GLY A 276 -9.06 4.93 -4.14
N CYS A 277 -8.35 3.83 -4.12
CA CYS A 277 -8.78 2.64 -3.41
C CYS A 277 -7.88 2.34 -2.26
N SER A 278 -8.54 1.91 -1.27
CA SER A 278 -8.10 1.53 0.04
C SER A 278 -6.97 0.51 0.03
N MET A 279 -6.06 0.64 0.94
CA MET A 279 -5.08 -0.38 1.27
C MET A 279 -5.59 -1.23 2.42
N VAL A 280 -5.30 -2.52 2.38
CA VAL A 280 -5.58 -3.47 3.48
C VAL A 280 -4.26 -3.91 4.09
N LEU A 281 -4.18 -3.86 5.40
CA LEU A 281 -3.07 -4.38 6.20
C LEU A 281 -3.61 -5.41 7.18
N GLN A 282 -3.01 -6.60 7.29
CA GLN A 282 -3.25 -7.45 8.46
C GLN A 282 -2.30 -7.03 9.57
N ALA A 283 -2.85 -6.61 10.71
CA ALA A 283 -2.06 -6.21 11.87
C ALA A 283 -1.69 -7.41 12.76
N SER A 284 -0.84 -7.17 13.74
CA SER A 284 -0.31 -8.19 14.64
C SER A 284 -1.36 -8.85 15.55
N ASP A 285 -2.54 -8.24 15.69
CA ASP A 285 -3.71 -8.83 16.36
C ASP A 285 -4.47 -9.83 15.46
N GLY A 286 -4.03 -10.01 14.21
CA GLY A 286 -4.64 -10.87 13.21
C GLY A 286 -5.81 -10.24 12.47
N ASN A 287 -6.26 -9.05 12.84
CA ASN A 287 -7.36 -8.34 12.18
C ASN A 287 -6.87 -7.54 10.96
N LEU A 288 -7.80 -7.19 10.10
CA LEU A 288 -7.54 -6.39 8.91
C LEU A 288 -7.84 -4.91 9.19
N TRP A 289 -6.89 -4.06 8.85
CA TRP A 289 -7.02 -2.62 8.93
C TRP A 289 -7.06 -2.04 7.52
N ILE A 290 -8.03 -1.17 7.27
CA ILE A 290 -8.39 -0.70 5.93
C ILE A 290 -8.39 0.82 5.94
N ALA A 291 -7.51 1.43 5.16
CA ALA A 291 -7.59 2.85 4.87
C ALA A 291 -8.71 3.07 3.84
N ALA A 292 -9.70 3.88 4.15
CA ALA A 292 -10.87 4.15 3.31
C ALA A 292 -10.99 5.65 3.02
N PRO A 293 -10.32 6.14 1.96
CA PRO A 293 -10.20 7.58 1.68
C PRO A 293 -11.55 8.29 1.55
N THR A 294 -12.49 7.68 0.84
CA THR A 294 -13.80 8.30 0.59
C THR A 294 -14.74 8.32 1.78
N GLN A 295 -14.42 7.62 2.85
CA GLN A 295 -15.16 7.67 4.12
C GLN A 295 -14.43 8.46 5.21
N ASP A 296 -13.27 9.04 4.89
CA ASP A 296 -12.41 9.73 5.87
C ASP A 296 -12.18 8.88 7.12
N ALA A 297 -11.88 7.60 6.92
CA ALA A 297 -11.81 6.65 8.02
C ALA A 297 -10.83 5.51 7.78
N VAL A 298 -10.34 4.97 8.88
CA VAL A 298 -9.66 3.67 8.94
C VAL A 298 -10.57 2.69 9.67
N TYR A 299 -10.88 1.57 9.03
CA TYR A 299 -11.69 0.49 9.59
C TYR A 299 -10.82 -0.65 10.07
N SER A 300 -11.23 -1.31 11.15
CA SER A 300 -10.71 -2.62 11.55
C SER A 300 -11.83 -3.65 11.44
N ILE A 301 -11.54 -4.76 10.75
CA ILE A 301 -12.45 -5.89 10.59
C ILE A 301 -11.75 -7.20 10.94
N THR A 302 -12.52 -8.20 11.32
CA THR A 302 -11.98 -9.57 11.45
C THR A 302 -11.64 -10.13 10.05
N THR A 303 -10.85 -11.20 9.99
CA THR A 303 -10.61 -11.95 8.74
C THR A 303 -11.86 -12.66 8.20
N SER A 304 -12.96 -12.70 8.96
CA SER A 304 -14.28 -13.15 8.52
C SER A 304 -15.21 -12.01 8.06
N GLY A 305 -14.72 -10.75 8.07
CA GLY A 305 -15.47 -9.59 7.58
C GLY A 305 -16.35 -8.88 8.62
N THR A 306 -16.22 -9.16 9.90
CA THR A 306 -16.97 -8.46 10.95
C THR A 306 -16.29 -7.15 11.31
N LEU A 307 -16.99 -6.02 11.23
CA LEU A 307 -16.50 -4.71 11.65
C LEU A 307 -16.26 -4.68 13.16
N LEU A 308 -15.07 -4.28 13.57
CA LEU A 308 -14.67 -4.18 14.96
C LEU A 308 -14.66 -2.73 15.43
N GLN A 309 -14.04 -1.83 14.67
CA GLN A 309 -13.90 -0.42 15.02
C GLN A 309 -13.70 0.47 13.81
N THR A 310 -13.95 1.77 14.01
CA THR A 310 -13.76 2.82 13.02
C THR A 310 -12.98 3.97 13.65
N VAL A 311 -11.92 4.42 12.98
CA VAL A 311 -11.15 5.62 13.34
C VAL A 311 -11.49 6.69 12.31
N SER A 312 -12.24 7.72 12.73
CA SER A 312 -12.66 8.80 11.84
C SER A 312 -11.64 9.94 11.82
N PHE A 313 -11.38 10.47 10.65
CA PHE A 313 -10.54 11.65 10.41
C PHE A 313 -11.35 12.95 10.41
N SER A 314 -12.64 12.90 10.13
CA SER A 314 -13.53 14.07 10.06
C SER A 314 -13.65 14.86 11.38
N SER A 315 -13.28 14.27 12.50
CA SER A 315 -13.31 14.91 13.83
C SER A 315 -12.01 15.61 14.22
N GLN A 316 -10.97 15.54 13.40
CA GLN A 316 -9.66 16.13 13.70
C GLN A 316 -9.52 17.49 13.00
N PRO A 317 -9.30 18.59 13.73
CA PRO A 317 -9.32 19.94 13.15
C PRO A 317 -8.17 20.23 12.17
N ASN A 318 -7.16 19.37 12.08
CA ASN A 318 -5.99 19.51 11.19
C ASN A 318 -5.63 18.19 10.50
N ALA A 319 -6.50 17.19 10.51
CA ALA A 319 -6.29 15.98 9.76
C ALA A 319 -6.90 16.21 8.39
N ASP A 320 -6.07 16.32 7.36
CA ASP A 320 -6.54 16.10 6.01
C ASP A 320 -7.23 14.74 6.01
N ALA A 321 -8.46 14.72 5.52
CA ALA A 321 -9.22 13.51 5.32
C ALA A 321 -8.51 12.61 4.29
N HIS A 322 -9.06 11.49 3.90
CA HIS A 322 -8.59 10.59 2.85
C HIS A 322 -7.34 9.76 3.21
N PRO A 323 -7.38 8.89 4.25
CA PRO A 323 -6.29 7.98 4.57
C PRO A 323 -6.05 7.00 3.41
N GLN A 324 -4.79 6.91 2.93
CA GLN A 324 -4.44 6.13 1.74
C GLN A 324 -3.58 4.91 2.07
N LEU A 325 -2.56 5.07 2.90
CA LEU A 325 -1.60 4.03 3.23
C LEU A 325 -1.63 3.69 4.72
N LEU A 326 -1.34 2.43 5.03
CA LEU A 326 -1.16 1.95 6.38
C LEU A 326 0.04 1.01 6.44
N LEU A 327 0.83 1.14 7.48
CA LEU A 327 1.82 0.16 7.89
C LEU A 327 1.83 0.03 9.42
N GLN A 328 2.21 -1.13 9.92
CA GLN A 328 2.38 -1.35 11.35
C GLN A 328 3.85 -1.38 11.71
N ALA A 329 4.24 -0.53 12.66
CA ALA A 329 5.57 -0.53 13.25
C ALA A 329 5.75 -1.71 14.23
N PRO A 330 7.00 -2.10 14.54
CA PRO A 330 7.28 -3.10 15.57
C PRO A 330 6.70 -2.78 16.94
N SER A 331 6.46 -1.50 17.25
CA SER A 331 5.79 -1.05 18.47
C SER A 331 4.30 -1.39 18.57
N GLY A 332 3.70 -1.87 17.48
CA GLY A 332 2.25 -2.08 17.36
C GLY A 332 1.49 -0.86 16.84
N ILE A 333 2.09 0.33 16.81
CA ILE A 333 1.45 1.55 16.29
C ILE A 333 1.30 1.45 14.77
N LEU A 334 0.14 1.85 14.26
CA LEU A 334 -0.09 2.02 12.83
C LEU A 334 0.35 3.41 12.41
N PHE A 335 1.01 3.50 11.27
CA PHE A 335 1.36 4.74 10.59
C PHE A 335 0.73 4.76 9.22
N GLY A 336 0.42 5.95 8.72
CA GLY A 336 -0.18 6.09 7.41
C GLY A 336 -0.05 7.49 6.84
N THR A 337 -0.53 7.65 5.62
CA THR A 337 -0.59 8.93 4.92
C THR A 337 -2.04 9.26 4.58
N THR A 338 -2.34 10.55 4.54
CA THR A 338 -3.55 11.08 3.92
C THR A 338 -3.15 11.84 2.66
N GLY A 339 -4.03 11.94 1.71
CA GLY A 339 -3.81 12.72 0.49
C GLY A 339 -5.09 12.80 -0.33
N GLU A 340 -5.19 13.80 -1.19
CA GLU A 340 -6.32 13.97 -2.09
C GLU A 340 -5.99 13.38 -3.46
N PRO A 341 -6.73 12.41 -3.94
CA PRO A 341 -6.54 11.88 -5.29
C PRO A 341 -6.91 12.90 -6.39
N ASN A 342 -7.47 14.04 -6.02
CA ASN A 342 -7.87 15.08 -6.98
C ASN A 342 -7.15 16.40 -6.71
N PRO A 343 -6.17 16.79 -7.54
CA PRO A 343 -5.38 18.01 -7.36
C PRO A 343 -6.20 19.33 -7.43
N ALA A 344 -7.51 19.26 -7.70
CA ALA A 344 -8.37 20.45 -7.72
C ALA A 344 -8.74 20.98 -6.33
N TYR A 345 -8.46 20.25 -5.25
CA TYR A 345 -8.94 20.60 -3.90
C TYR A 345 -7.90 21.21 -2.96
N ASN A 346 -6.67 21.48 -3.38
CA ASN A 346 -5.60 22.06 -2.53
C ASN A 346 -5.35 21.30 -1.22
N ASP A 347 -5.72 20.02 -1.15
CA ASP A 347 -5.40 19.19 -0.02
C ASP A 347 -3.93 18.78 -0.11
N VAL A 348 -3.19 19.04 0.92
CA VAL A 348 -1.73 18.89 0.92
C VAL A 348 -1.25 17.55 1.49
N GLY A 349 -2.15 16.85 2.15
CA GLY A 349 -1.88 15.56 2.78
C GLY A 349 -1.13 15.65 4.11
N SER A 350 -1.13 14.55 4.84
CA SER A 350 -0.44 14.43 6.12
C SER A 350 0.15 13.05 6.35
N VAL A 351 1.02 12.92 7.35
CA VAL A 351 1.42 11.64 7.94
C VAL A 351 0.78 11.55 9.32
N PHE A 352 0.19 10.41 9.62
CA PHE A 352 -0.51 10.17 10.87
C PHE A 352 -0.05 8.87 11.56
N SER A 353 -0.39 8.75 12.84
CA SER A 353 -0.31 7.48 13.57
C SER A 353 -1.64 7.15 14.26
N ILE A 354 -1.92 5.85 14.38
CA ILE A 354 -3.05 5.32 15.15
C ILE A 354 -2.48 4.39 16.22
N ASN A 355 -2.68 4.75 17.49
CA ASN A 355 -2.45 3.84 18.59
C ASN A 355 -3.77 3.15 18.96
N ALA A 356 -3.89 1.89 18.58
CA ALA A 356 -5.05 1.05 18.84
C ALA A 356 -4.77 -0.03 19.87
N GLY A 357 -3.66 0.07 20.60
CA GLY A 357 -3.26 -0.95 21.60
C GLY A 357 -2.89 -2.29 20.97
N LEU A 358 -2.45 -2.29 19.71
CA LEU A 358 -2.05 -3.52 19.03
C LEU A 358 -0.79 -4.11 19.64
N PRO A 359 -0.65 -5.44 19.69
CA PRO A 359 0.59 -6.06 20.11
C PRO A 359 1.75 -5.67 19.20
N PRO A 360 3.00 -5.68 19.70
CA PRO A 360 4.20 -5.53 18.88
C PRO A 360 4.23 -6.55 17.73
N ARG A 361 4.84 -6.15 16.59
CA ARG A 361 4.94 -6.99 15.40
C ARG A 361 6.27 -7.73 15.35
#